data_9df2c3c9258159a61fba4ead0cf9c5dc
#
_entry.id   9df2c3c9258159a61fba4ead0cf9c5dc
#
_cell.length_a   1.000
_cell.length_b   1.000
_cell.length_c   1.000
_cell.angle_alpha   90.00
_cell.angle_beta   90.00
_cell.angle_gamma   90.00
#
_symmetry.space_group_name_H-M   'P 1'
#
loop_
_entity.id
_entity.type
_entity.pdbx_description
1 polymer ?
#
loop_
_entity_poly.entity_id
_entity_poly.type
_entity_poly.pdbx_seq_one_letter_code
_entity_poly.pdbx_strand_id
1 'polypeptide(L)'
;NISSDHLGLKGINTLAELARVKEVVPQSVLPNGASVLNADNPYTVEMERVARGEIIYFSMDEENPVIRDHLRERGKAVVLRPTRHGEMITLIEHRRDTSLLLAEEIPATLDGRIRVNIQNALAAAAAAFALDVQLEYIRTALRTFTSNFFQTPGRFNLLEIEGRKVLLDYCHN
;
A
#
# COMPACT_ATOMS: atom_id res chain seq x y z
N ASN A 1 -4.41 -2.45 -6.00
CA ASN A 1 -5.85 -2.51 -5.69
C ASN A 1 -6.66 -2.66 -6.97
N ILE A 2 -7.77 -3.41 -6.88
CA ILE A 2 -8.76 -3.56 -7.93
C ILE A 2 -10.06 -2.95 -7.42
N SER A 3 -10.54 -1.93 -8.10
CA SER A 3 -11.80 -1.24 -7.81
C SER A 3 -12.53 -0.91 -9.10
N SER A 4 -13.71 -0.28 -9.02
CA SER A 4 -14.59 -0.04 -10.16
C SER A 4 -14.12 1.02 -11.17
N ASP A 5 -12.93 1.57 -10.99
CA ASP A 5 -12.31 2.47 -11.96
C ASP A 5 -11.94 1.74 -13.27
N HIS A 6 -12.01 2.45 -14.37
CA HIS A 6 -11.72 1.92 -15.73
C HIS A 6 -12.67 0.85 -16.26
N LEU A 7 -13.80 0.56 -15.60
CA LEU A 7 -14.85 -0.29 -16.19
C LEU A 7 -15.51 0.37 -17.40
N GLY A 8 -15.91 -0.44 -18.39
CA GLY A 8 -16.48 0.03 -19.67
C GLY A 8 -15.45 0.41 -20.71
N LEU A 9 -14.15 0.43 -20.40
CA LEU A 9 -13.09 0.72 -21.34
C LEU A 9 -12.59 -0.55 -22.04
N LYS A 10 -12.45 -0.50 -23.36
CA LYS A 10 -11.88 -1.61 -24.19
C LYS A 10 -12.53 -2.98 -23.94
N GLY A 11 -13.83 -3.00 -23.59
CA GLY A 11 -14.58 -4.23 -23.37
C GLY A 11 -14.39 -4.84 -21.98
N ILE A 12 -13.73 -4.17 -21.03
CA ILE A 12 -13.59 -4.59 -19.64
C ILE A 12 -14.80 -4.08 -18.86
N ASN A 13 -15.73 -4.97 -18.51
CA ASN A 13 -17.00 -4.59 -17.90
C ASN A 13 -17.14 -5.08 -16.46
N THR A 14 -16.26 -5.95 -15.99
CA THR A 14 -16.32 -6.52 -14.64
C THR A 14 -14.98 -6.36 -13.91
N LEU A 15 -15.05 -6.37 -12.57
CA LEU A 15 -13.83 -6.34 -11.73
C LEU A 15 -12.94 -7.58 -11.96
N ALA A 16 -13.53 -8.72 -12.25
CA ALA A 16 -12.78 -9.94 -12.55
C ALA A 16 -11.99 -9.82 -13.87
N GLU A 17 -12.58 -9.22 -14.90
CA GLU A 17 -11.87 -8.92 -16.16
C GLU A 17 -10.75 -7.90 -15.95
N LEU A 18 -11.02 -6.84 -15.17
CA LEU A 18 -10.01 -5.86 -14.82
C LEU A 18 -8.85 -6.48 -14.01
N ALA A 19 -9.16 -7.38 -13.08
CA ALA A 19 -8.16 -8.12 -12.32
C ALA A 19 -7.25 -8.94 -13.24
N ARG A 20 -7.82 -9.69 -14.19
CA ARG A 20 -7.06 -10.48 -15.19
C ARG A 20 -6.12 -9.61 -16.03
N VAL A 21 -6.56 -8.42 -16.42
CA VAL A 21 -5.67 -7.49 -17.15
C VAL A 21 -4.50 -7.04 -16.27
N LYS A 22 -4.77 -6.76 -15.00
CA LYS A 22 -3.73 -6.32 -14.05
C LYS A 22 -2.81 -7.45 -13.57
N GLU A 23 -3.20 -8.72 -13.70
CA GLU A 23 -2.35 -9.90 -13.42
C GLU A 23 -1.04 -9.91 -14.23
N VAL A 24 -0.97 -9.22 -15.35
CA VAL A 24 0.27 -9.08 -16.14
C VAL A 24 1.43 -8.55 -15.30
N VAL A 25 1.16 -7.72 -14.30
CA VAL A 25 2.21 -7.13 -13.44
C VAL A 25 2.90 -8.21 -12.60
N PRO A 26 2.22 -8.97 -11.71
CA PRO A 26 2.86 -10.03 -10.95
C PRO A 26 3.36 -11.19 -11.82
N GLN A 27 2.74 -11.47 -12.97
CA GLN A 27 3.22 -12.47 -13.93
C GLN A 27 4.57 -12.10 -14.57
N SER A 28 4.84 -10.80 -14.70
CA SER A 28 6.07 -10.28 -15.32
C SER A 28 7.24 -10.18 -14.34
N VAL A 29 7.01 -10.43 -13.06
CA VAL A 29 8.08 -10.43 -12.05
C VAL A 29 9.04 -11.59 -12.30
N LEU A 30 10.33 -11.31 -12.19
CA LEU A 30 11.37 -12.34 -12.34
C LEU A 30 11.36 -13.30 -11.13
N PRO A 31 11.85 -14.53 -11.25
CA PRO A 31 11.87 -15.50 -10.14
C PRO A 31 12.63 -15.02 -8.89
N ASN A 32 13.59 -14.13 -9.06
CA ASN A 32 14.35 -13.49 -7.96
C ASN A 32 13.83 -12.11 -7.56
N GLY A 33 12.68 -11.70 -8.11
CA GLY A 33 12.01 -10.45 -7.74
C GLY A 33 10.93 -10.68 -6.69
N ALA A 34 10.16 -9.64 -6.40
CA ALA A 34 9.05 -9.70 -5.46
C ALA A 34 7.78 -9.04 -6.01
N SER A 35 6.63 -9.57 -5.62
CA SER A 35 5.31 -8.98 -5.85
C SER A 35 4.74 -8.45 -4.55
N VAL A 36 4.37 -7.17 -4.52
CA VAL A 36 3.69 -6.55 -3.38
C VAL A 36 2.18 -6.58 -3.63
N LEU A 37 1.45 -7.30 -2.79
CA LEU A 37 0.02 -7.54 -2.94
C LEU A 37 -0.78 -7.00 -1.75
N ASN A 38 -1.97 -6.45 -2.01
CA ASN A 38 -2.87 -6.00 -0.97
C ASN A 38 -3.73 -7.16 -0.45
N ALA A 39 -3.54 -7.56 0.81
CA ALA A 39 -4.32 -8.63 1.44
C ALA A 39 -5.78 -8.23 1.72
N ASP A 40 -6.09 -6.93 1.72
CA ASP A 40 -7.45 -6.42 1.97
C ASP A 40 -8.32 -6.43 0.69
N ASN A 41 -7.76 -6.80 -0.45
CA ASN A 41 -8.47 -6.83 -1.72
C ASN A 41 -8.46 -8.24 -2.30
N PRO A 42 -9.63 -8.92 -2.39
CA PRO A 42 -9.70 -10.32 -2.80
C PRO A 42 -9.13 -10.57 -4.20
N TYR A 43 -9.28 -9.63 -5.13
CA TYR A 43 -8.73 -9.76 -6.48
C TYR A 43 -7.20 -9.69 -6.51
N THR A 44 -6.58 -8.92 -5.61
CA THR A 44 -5.11 -8.90 -5.50
C THR A 44 -4.58 -10.13 -4.78
N VAL A 45 -5.32 -10.70 -3.83
CA VAL A 45 -4.98 -11.98 -3.21
C VAL A 45 -4.99 -13.11 -4.24
N GLU A 46 -5.98 -13.18 -5.13
CA GLU A 46 -6.04 -14.16 -6.19
C GLU A 46 -4.84 -14.10 -7.17
N MET A 47 -4.15 -12.96 -7.26
CA MET A 47 -2.96 -12.81 -8.10
C MET A 47 -1.74 -13.59 -7.58
N GLU A 48 -1.76 -14.05 -6.33
CA GLU A 48 -0.73 -14.94 -5.77
C GLU A 48 -0.47 -16.15 -6.66
N ARG A 49 -1.54 -16.78 -7.20
CA ARG A 49 -1.47 -17.97 -8.07
C ARG A 49 -0.63 -17.78 -9.34
N VAL A 50 -0.47 -16.54 -9.80
CA VAL A 50 0.25 -16.22 -11.04
C VAL A 50 1.52 -15.43 -10.79
N ALA A 51 1.73 -14.95 -9.55
CA ALA A 51 2.92 -14.21 -9.15
C ALA A 51 4.15 -15.11 -9.21
N ARG A 52 5.26 -14.54 -9.64
CA ARG A 52 6.57 -15.20 -9.64
C ARG A 52 7.47 -14.51 -8.61
N GLY A 53 8.41 -15.27 -8.05
CA GLY A 53 9.30 -14.75 -7.02
C GLY A 53 8.62 -14.66 -5.66
N GLU A 54 9.14 -13.81 -4.77
CA GLU A 54 8.63 -13.64 -3.42
C GLU A 54 7.33 -12.83 -3.42
N ILE A 55 6.43 -13.16 -2.49
CA ILE A 55 5.23 -12.36 -2.23
C ILE A 55 5.40 -11.64 -0.91
N ILE A 56 5.15 -10.33 -0.93
CA ILE A 56 5.07 -9.50 0.25
C ILE A 56 3.65 -8.92 0.31
N TYR A 57 2.90 -9.30 1.32
CA TYR A 57 1.58 -8.74 1.52
C TYR A 57 1.62 -7.45 2.33
N PHE A 58 0.68 -6.55 2.06
CA PHE A 58 0.36 -5.47 2.99
C PHE A 58 -1.13 -5.46 3.33
N SER A 59 -1.45 -4.96 4.53
CA SER A 59 -2.83 -4.88 5.02
C SER A 59 -3.01 -3.73 6.00
N MET A 60 -4.21 -3.14 6.00
CA MET A 60 -4.68 -2.19 7.00
C MET A 60 -5.10 -2.87 8.31
N ASP A 61 -5.07 -4.19 8.36
CA ASP A 61 -5.45 -5.01 9.51
C ASP A 61 -4.41 -6.13 9.72
N GLU A 62 -3.73 -6.12 10.87
CA GLU A 62 -2.75 -7.16 11.22
C GLU A 62 -3.39 -8.54 11.43
N GLU A 63 -4.69 -8.57 11.78
CA GLU A 63 -5.46 -9.80 12.00
C GLU A 63 -6.07 -10.38 10.72
N ASN A 64 -5.82 -9.74 9.55
CA ASN A 64 -6.29 -10.24 8.27
C ASN A 64 -5.92 -11.72 8.08
N PRO A 65 -6.88 -12.61 7.77
CA PRO A 65 -6.60 -14.05 7.64
C PRO A 65 -5.50 -14.39 6.63
N VAL A 66 -5.45 -13.66 5.48
CA VAL A 66 -4.41 -13.85 4.45
C VAL A 66 -3.02 -13.54 5.02
N ILE A 67 -2.89 -12.43 5.77
CA ILE A 67 -1.64 -12.07 6.45
C ILE A 67 -1.22 -13.18 7.43
N ARG A 68 -2.14 -13.63 8.27
CA ARG A 68 -1.85 -14.64 9.30
C ARG A 68 -1.39 -15.97 8.68
N ASP A 69 -2.05 -16.42 7.62
CA ASP A 69 -1.69 -17.67 6.95
C ASP A 69 -0.34 -17.54 6.24
N HIS A 70 -0.12 -16.44 5.51
CA HIS A 70 1.15 -16.14 4.85
C HIS A 70 2.35 -16.09 5.83
N LEU A 71 2.16 -15.47 7.01
CA LEU A 71 3.20 -15.40 8.03
C LEU A 71 3.49 -16.77 8.70
N ARG A 72 2.50 -17.69 8.80
CA ARG A 72 2.73 -19.07 9.23
C ARG A 72 3.67 -19.82 8.31
N GLU A 73 3.61 -19.54 7.01
CA GLU A 73 4.48 -20.09 5.97
C GLU A 73 5.80 -19.33 5.83
N ARG A 74 6.13 -18.47 6.81
CA ARG A 74 7.35 -17.64 6.86
C ARG A 74 7.40 -16.55 5.78
N GLY A 75 6.26 -16.13 5.26
CA GLY A 75 6.15 -15.00 4.35
C GLY A 75 6.50 -13.67 5.04
N LYS A 76 6.54 -12.61 4.25
CA LYS A 76 6.80 -11.23 4.69
C LYS A 76 5.54 -10.38 4.54
N ALA A 77 5.32 -9.47 5.47
CA ALA A 77 4.20 -8.56 5.41
C ALA A 77 4.52 -7.18 5.98
N VAL A 78 3.76 -6.18 5.53
CA VAL A 78 3.72 -4.84 6.13
C VAL A 78 2.29 -4.55 6.54
N VAL A 79 2.06 -4.34 7.83
CA VAL A 79 0.72 -4.20 8.39
C VAL A 79 0.55 -2.91 9.18
N LEU A 80 -0.68 -2.44 9.28
CA LEU A 80 -1.06 -1.40 10.21
C LEU A 80 -1.52 -2.06 11.51
N ARG A 81 -0.84 -1.72 12.60
CA ARG A 81 -1.09 -2.30 13.93
C ARG A 81 -1.57 -1.22 14.89
N PRO A 82 -2.73 -1.39 15.54
CA PRO A 82 -3.16 -0.48 16.59
C PRO A 82 -2.24 -0.58 17.80
N THR A 83 -1.84 0.56 18.34
CA THR A 83 -1.04 0.66 19.56
C THR A 83 -1.62 1.70 20.51
N ARG A 84 -1.14 1.76 21.76
CA ARG A 84 -1.54 2.82 22.70
C ARG A 84 -1.13 4.24 22.27
N HIS A 85 -0.24 4.36 21.28
CA HIS A 85 0.28 5.64 20.80
C HIS A 85 -0.25 6.04 19.44
N GLY A 86 -1.09 5.21 18.80
CA GLY A 86 -1.60 5.42 17.45
C GLY A 86 -1.46 4.15 16.60
N GLU A 87 -1.58 4.27 15.30
CA GLU A 87 -1.51 3.16 14.37
C GLU A 87 -0.07 3.00 13.83
N MET A 88 0.60 1.93 14.19
CA MET A 88 1.99 1.65 13.84
C MET A 88 2.10 0.88 12.52
N ILE A 89 2.84 1.42 11.55
CA ILE A 89 3.28 0.64 10.40
C ILE A 89 4.36 -0.32 10.85
N THR A 90 4.09 -1.62 10.73
CA THR A 90 4.95 -2.69 11.21
C THR A 90 5.31 -3.62 10.06
N LEU A 91 6.60 -3.88 9.92
CA LEU A 91 7.14 -4.88 9.00
C LEU A 91 7.34 -6.19 9.75
N ILE A 92 6.89 -7.28 9.17
CA ILE A 92 6.99 -8.63 9.76
C ILE A 92 7.76 -9.53 8.80
N GLU A 93 8.85 -10.10 9.27
CA GLU A 93 9.68 -11.05 8.55
C GLU A 93 10.22 -12.10 9.51
N HIS A 94 10.15 -13.39 9.13
CA HIS A 94 10.68 -14.50 9.92
C HIS A 94 10.26 -14.49 11.40
N ARG A 95 8.99 -14.14 11.69
CA ARG A 95 8.43 -13.97 13.05
C ARG A 95 9.09 -12.85 13.86
N ARG A 96 9.76 -11.93 13.18
CA ARG A 96 10.32 -10.72 13.79
C ARG A 96 9.52 -9.52 13.34
N ASP A 97 9.02 -8.77 14.31
CA ASP A 97 8.30 -7.54 14.09
C ASP A 97 9.26 -6.36 14.18
N THR A 98 9.19 -5.48 13.19
CA THR A 98 9.96 -4.24 13.17
C THR A 98 9.02 -3.05 12.98
N SER A 99 8.84 -2.25 14.02
CA SER A 99 8.08 -1.01 13.94
C SER A 99 8.81 0.00 13.07
N LEU A 100 8.12 0.56 12.09
CA LEU A 100 8.68 1.61 11.23
C LEU A 100 8.39 2.99 11.79
N LEU A 101 7.15 3.44 11.77
CA LEU A 101 6.69 4.71 12.34
C LEU A 101 5.17 4.68 12.50
N LEU A 102 4.64 5.64 13.27
CA LEU A 102 3.19 5.84 13.36
C LEU A 102 2.64 6.40 12.06
N ALA A 103 1.45 5.96 11.67
CA ALA A 103 0.78 6.46 10.46
C ALA A 103 0.52 7.96 10.56
N GLU A 104 0.27 8.46 11.77
CA GLU A 104 0.06 9.87 12.08
C GLU A 104 1.32 10.74 11.88
N GLU A 105 2.52 10.14 11.92
CA GLU A 105 3.79 10.84 11.67
C GLU A 105 4.07 11.05 10.17
N ILE A 106 3.26 10.47 9.28
CA ILE A 106 3.39 10.62 7.83
C ILE A 106 2.58 11.85 7.38
N PRO A 107 3.23 12.92 6.89
CA PRO A 107 2.52 14.15 6.53
C PRO A 107 1.39 13.93 5.51
N ALA A 108 1.58 13.01 4.57
CA ALA A 108 0.59 12.69 3.54
C ALA A 108 -0.70 12.07 4.09
N THR A 109 -0.70 11.55 5.33
CA THR A 109 -1.89 10.96 5.95
C THR A 109 -2.77 11.99 6.68
N LEU A 110 -2.30 13.23 6.84
CA LEU A 110 -2.95 14.28 7.63
C LEU A 110 -3.35 13.78 9.03
N ASP A 111 -2.36 13.47 9.84
CA ASP A 111 -2.53 12.91 11.20
C ASP A 111 -3.34 11.59 11.19
N GLY A 112 -3.10 10.71 10.23
CA GLY A 112 -3.78 9.41 10.12
C GLY A 112 -5.21 9.46 9.57
N ARG A 113 -5.71 10.63 9.18
CA ARG A 113 -7.12 10.82 8.73
C ARG A 113 -7.35 10.31 7.30
N ILE A 114 -6.34 10.34 6.44
CA ILE A 114 -6.46 9.91 5.04
C ILE A 114 -6.08 8.44 4.94
N ARG A 115 -7.08 7.56 5.11
CA ARG A 115 -6.90 6.09 5.12
C ARG A 115 -6.25 5.54 3.85
N VAL A 116 -6.62 6.07 2.69
CA VAL A 116 -6.01 5.67 1.41
C VAL A 116 -4.51 5.98 1.37
N ASN A 117 -4.05 7.06 1.99
CA ASN A 117 -2.63 7.38 2.04
C ASN A 117 -1.88 6.51 3.05
N ILE A 118 -2.53 6.04 4.11
CA ILE A 118 -1.93 5.01 4.98
C ILE A 118 -1.74 3.71 4.19
N GLN A 119 -2.75 3.28 3.42
CA GLN A 119 -2.65 2.10 2.57
C GLN A 119 -1.53 2.25 1.51
N ASN A 120 -1.39 3.44 0.91
CA ASN A 120 -0.31 3.74 -0.01
C ASN A 120 1.07 3.69 0.68
N ALA A 121 1.17 4.18 1.92
CA ALA A 121 2.41 4.12 2.71
C ALA A 121 2.81 2.68 3.04
N LEU A 122 1.85 1.80 3.39
CA LEU A 122 2.09 0.37 3.59
C LEU A 122 2.63 -0.28 2.31
N ALA A 123 2.00 -0.01 1.16
CA ALA A 123 2.44 -0.53 -0.14
C ALA A 123 3.85 -0.03 -0.51
N ALA A 124 4.13 1.26 -0.29
CA ALA A 124 5.44 1.86 -0.55
C ALA A 124 6.53 1.28 0.36
N ALA A 125 6.23 1.11 1.65
CA ALA A 125 7.13 0.46 2.60
C ALA A 125 7.44 -0.99 2.19
N ALA A 126 6.40 -1.75 1.80
CA ALA A 126 6.56 -3.13 1.32
C ALA A 126 7.41 -3.19 0.04
N ALA A 127 7.20 -2.27 -0.92
CA ALA A 127 7.99 -2.22 -2.14
C ALA A 127 9.46 -1.84 -1.88
N ALA A 128 9.72 -0.88 -1.01
CA ALA A 128 11.07 -0.50 -0.62
C ALA A 128 11.78 -1.63 0.14
N PHE A 129 11.04 -2.34 1.00
CA PHE A 129 11.55 -3.52 1.71
C PHE A 129 11.91 -4.66 0.75
N ALA A 130 11.09 -4.91 -0.27
CA ALA A 130 11.36 -5.88 -1.33
C ALA A 130 12.65 -5.60 -2.11
N LEU A 131 13.09 -4.35 -2.12
CA LEU A 131 14.32 -3.88 -2.77
C LEU A 131 15.51 -3.75 -1.81
N ASP A 132 15.41 -4.34 -0.61
CA ASP A 132 16.44 -4.30 0.43
C ASP A 132 16.84 -2.87 0.86
N VAL A 133 15.93 -1.89 0.72
CA VAL A 133 16.17 -0.52 1.20
C VAL A 133 16.26 -0.54 2.73
N GLN A 134 17.30 0.09 3.26
CA GLN A 134 17.51 0.16 4.71
C GLN A 134 16.33 0.85 5.40
N LEU A 135 15.91 0.31 6.55
CA LEU A 135 14.72 0.76 7.28
C LEU A 135 14.74 2.26 7.62
N GLU A 136 15.90 2.82 7.91
CA GLU A 136 16.02 4.26 8.20
C GLU A 136 15.72 5.14 6.98
N TYR A 137 16.05 4.68 5.78
CA TYR A 137 15.69 5.40 4.56
C TYR A 137 14.18 5.29 4.29
N ILE A 138 13.56 4.13 4.56
CA ILE A 138 12.10 3.96 4.46
C ILE A 138 11.41 4.92 5.44
N ARG A 139 11.84 4.96 6.71
CA ARG A 139 11.31 5.88 7.73
C ARG A 139 11.46 7.35 7.31
N THR A 140 12.65 7.72 6.86
CA THR A 140 12.93 9.09 6.43
C THR A 140 12.05 9.49 5.24
N ALA A 141 11.94 8.63 4.24
CA ALA A 141 11.11 8.88 3.06
C ALA A 141 9.63 9.07 3.44
N LEU A 142 9.08 8.21 4.30
CA LEU A 142 7.71 8.32 4.75
C LEU A 142 7.47 9.59 5.59
N ARG A 143 8.41 9.99 6.46
CA ARG A 143 8.31 11.22 7.28
C ARG A 143 8.46 12.51 6.49
N THR A 144 9.10 12.47 5.35
CA THR A 144 9.37 13.67 4.54
C THR A 144 8.48 13.80 3.32
N PHE A 145 7.76 12.73 2.94
CA PHE A 145 6.84 12.77 1.81
C PHE A 145 5.58 13.55 2.17
N THR A 146 5.28 14.55 1.35
CA THR A 146 4.07 15.38 1.47
C THR A 146 3.26 15.31 0.19
N SER A 147 1.93 15.18 0.31
CA SER A 147 1.02 15.32 -0.83
C SER A 147 0.86 16.80 -1.19
N ASN A 148 1.85 17.38 -1.85
CA ASN A 148 1.80 18.75 -2.32
C ASN A 148 1.69 18.81 -3.84
N PHE A 149 1.27 19.97 -4.37
CA PHE A 149 1.05 20.17 -5.80
C PHE A 149 2.30 19.92 -6.65
N PHE A 150 3.49 20.17 -6.13
CA PHE A 150 4.74 20.00 -6.87
C PHE A 150 5.21 18.54 -6.95
N GLN A 151 4.97 17.75 -5.91
CA GLN A 151 5.37 16.34 -5.85
C GLN A 151 4.32 15.41 -6.45
N THR A 152 3.03 15.65 -6.15
CA THR A 152 1.92 14.80 -6.57
C THR A 152 0.72 15.66 -7.00
N PRO A 153 0.80 16.36 -8.14
CA PRO A 153 -0.26 17.28 -8.56
C PRO A 153 -1.60 16.55 -8.72
N GLY A 154 -2.65 17.12 -8.12
CA GLY A 154 -4.01 16.56 -8.17
C GLY A 154 -4.23 15.31 -7.33
N ARG A 155 -3.36 15.04 -6.33
CA ARG A 155 -3.49 13.91 -5.40
C ARG A 155 -3.49 14.41 -3.96
N PHE A 156 -4.68 14.61 -3.39
CA PHE A 156 -4.88 15.12 -2.03
C PHE A 156 -4.06 16.37 -1.71
N ASN A 157 -3.97 17.31 -2.64
CA ASN A 157 -3.23 18.55 -2.40
C ASN A 157 -4.09 19.51 -1.58
N LEU A 158 -3.68 19.77 -0.35
CA LEU A 158 -4.29 20.77 0.50
C LEU A 158 -3.63 22.12 0.22
N LEU A 159 -4.43 23.07 -0.28
CA LEU A 159 -4.02 24.44 -0.56
C LEU A 159 -4.71 25.39 0.42
N GLU A 160 -4.06 26.48 0.75
CA GLU A 160 -4.69 27.58 1.48
C GLU A 160 -4.77 28.78 0.55
N ILE A 161 -6.00 29.24 0.27
CA ILE A 161 -6.30 30.37 -0.60
C ILE A 161 -7.19 31.32 0.16
N GLU A 162 -6.72 32.53 0.41
CA GLU A 162 -7.45 33.58 1.15
C GLU A 162 -8.02 33.08 2.49
N GLY A 163 -7.22 32.33 3.26
CA GLY A 163 -7.60 31.78 4.56
C GLY A 163 -8.58 30.60 4.50
N ARG A 164 -8.89 30.11 3.31
CA ARG A 164 -9.73 28.92 3.09
C ARG A 164 -8.90 27.72 2.68
N LYS A 165 -9.22 26.56 3.24
CA LYS A 165 -8.59 25.28 2.85
C LYS A 165 -9.31 24.72 1.63
N VAL A 166 -8.55 24.45 0.56
CA VAL A 166 -9.03 23.87 -0.68
C VAL A 166 -8.31 22.53 -0.88
N LEU A 167 -9.07 21.45 -1.00
CA LEU A 167 -8.54 20.14 -1.33
C LEU A 167 -8.67 19.89 -2.84
N LEU A 168 -7.53 19.65 -3.49
CA LEU A 168 -7.47 19.30 -4.90
C LEU A 168 -7.14 17.82 -5.06
N ASP A 169 -8.05 17.06 -5.66
CA ASP A 169 -7.87 15.64 -5.97
C ASP A 169 -8.58 15.29 -7.27
N TYR A 170 -8.06 14.31 -8.00
CA TYR A 170 -8.69 13.85 -9.25
C TYR A 170 -10.00 13.10 -9.03
N CYS A 171 -10.30 12.65 -7.84
CA CYS A 171 -11.56 12.01 -7.40
C CYS A 171 -12.38 11.37 -8.52
N HIS A 172 -12.08 10.15 -8.93
CA HIS A 172 -12.78 9.49 -10.04
C HIS A 172 -13.31 8.08 -9.69
N ASN A 173 -13.20 7.67 -8.42
CA ASN A 173 -13.66 6.40 -7.86
C ASN A 173 -13.97 6.52 -6.36
#